data_723c06c696585b44a2ef3376245290c2
#
_entry.id   723c06c696585b44a2ef3376245290c2
#
_cell.length_a   1.000
_cell.length_b   1.000
_cell.length_c   1.000
_cell.angle_alpha   90.00
_cell.angle_beta   90.00
_cell.angle_gamma   90.00
#
_symmetry.space_group_name_H-M   'P 1'
#
loop_
_entity.id
_entity.type
_entity.pdbx_description
1 polymer ?
#
loop_
_entity_poly.entity_id
_entity_poly.type
_entity_poly.pdbx_seq_one_letter_code
_entity_poly.pdbx_strand_id
1 'polypeptide(L)'
;MNWKVIARSLSHQDMRKRIFVVLGILLVFRILAHIPVPLSDPQTLKQVLENLFNNTDTPQLLSFINVLSGGALANFSIMIAGLGPYINASIIMQLLTKAIPKLEALQKEGEYGQKKINQMTRTLTFPLAILQSIGAIYLVRQSAQQIGGIGDITANTSIMQWVLMVAALTGGSMLLMWLGEQITEQSVGNGISLLITVGIVSSLPAAVAGIWSSVFDGSSHWSFLGFWLPVNKGGLLTALLIIVAVLVTTWIVVMLNEAARRLTINYAKRVQGNRAYGGVTTVLPVKLITAGVIPIIFAVAFLSVPPFVGQLLSTNSSERLAEWGDKMLAWFQAPTAASFAAGGWEPYIYPFAYFILVFLFTFFYTSITFNSKEIAENLQKQGGFIEGVRSGSQTEKYLSKTVNRLTLFGATALGLLAMTPIIAQAFITTSIAIEGTSVLILVAVSLETLRAVESRALMVTYDQYADPEFFTDVDKNAEKSPKKRLFSRLPFKK
;
A
#
# COMPACT_ATOMS: atom_id res chain seq x y z
N MET A 1 -15.36 -5.77 13.25
CA MET A 1 -15.11 -4.33 13.24
C MET A 1 -16.15 -3.63 14.10
N ASN A 2 -15.74 -2.96 15.15
CA ASN A 2 -16.66 -2.38 16.14
C ASN A 2 -16.77 -0.85 15.92
N TRP A 3 -17.66 -0.44 15.01
CA TRP A 3 -17.88 0.98 14.67
C TRP A 3 -18.17 1.85 15.90
N LYS A 4 -18.80 1.27 16.94
CA LYS A 4 -19.07 1.97 18.21
C LYS A 4 -17.77 2.32 18.97
N VAL A 5 -16.73 1.46 18.87
CA VAL A 5 -15.43 1.73 19.50
C VAL A 5 -14.70 2.84 18.75
N ILE A 6 -14.70 2.79 17.41
CA ILE A 6 -14.10 3.84 16.56
C ILE A 6 -14.79 5.19 16.81
N ALA A 7 -16.12 5.23 16.84
CA ALA A 7 -16.86 6.46 17.09
C ALA A 7 -16.58 7.06 18.49
N ARG A 8 -16.45 6.20 19.52
CA ARG A 8 -16.07 6.65 20.86
C ARG A 8 -14.62 7.14 20.92
N SER A 9 -13.71 6.48 20.23
CA SER A 9 -12.29 6.90 20.21
C SER A 9 -12.07 8.22 19.48
N LEU A 10 -12.88 8.52 18.44
CA LEU A 10 -12.88 9.82 17.77
C LEU A 10 -13.34 10.96 18.70
N SER A 11 -14.09 10.64 19.74
CA SER A 11 -14.44 11.57 20.83
C SER A 11 -13.26 11.90 21.73
N HIS A 12 -12.22 11.06 21.76
CA HIS A 12 -11.04 11.28 22.58
C HIS A 12 -10.10 12.33 21.98
N GLN A 13 -9.61 13.26 22.80
CA GLN A 13 -8.83 14.41 22.34
C GLN A 13 -7.51 14.01 21.65
N ASP A 14 -6.82 12.99 22.15
CA ASP A 14 -5.54 12.50 21.57
C ASP A 14 -5.73 11.85 20.21
N MET A 15 -6.73 10.98 20.06
CA MET A 15 -7.02 10.36 18.75
C MET A 15 -7.43 11.40 17.73
N ARG A 16 -8.27 12.35 18.13
CA ARG A 16 -8.70 13.44 17.26
C ARG A 16 -7.51 14.29 16.80
N LYS A 17 -6.60 14.67 17.71
CA LYS A 17 -5.38 15.43 17.37
C LYS A 17 -4.54 14.68 16.34
N ARG A 18 -4.27 13.38 16.55
CA ARG A 18 -3.47 12.55 15.64
C ARG A 18 -4.10 12.45 14.26
N ILE A 19 -5.41 12.21 14.18
CA ILE A 19 -6.14 12.15 12.92
C ILE A 19 -6.09 13.50 12.20
N PHE A 20 -6.29 14.62 12.90
CA PHE A 20 -6.16 15.95 12.27
C PHE A 20 -4.75 16.25 11.79
N VAL A 21 -3.71 15.83 12.52
CA VAL A 21 -2.32 15.95 12.07
C VAL A 21 -2.09 15.16 10.79
N VAL A 22 -2.56 13.90 10.74
CA VAL A 22 -2.45 13.06 9.53
C VAL A 22 -3.19 13.71 8.35
N LEU A 23 -4.42 14.18 8.54
CA LEU A 23 -5.17 14.86 7.49
C LEU A 23 -4.46 16.16 7.03
N GLY A 24 -3.87 16.91 7.97
CA GLY A 24 -3.07 18.09 7.65
C GLY A 24 -1.84 17.74 6.79
N ILE A 25 -1.12 16.67 7.13
CA ILE A 25 0.03 16.19 6.34
C ILE A 25 -0.40 15.74 4.94
N LEU A 26 -1.52 15.03 4.83
CA LEU A 26 -2.09 14.61 3.53
C LEU A 26 -2.50 15.82 2.67
N LEU A 27 -3.02 16.87 3.29
CA LEU A 27 -3.34 18.12 2.59
C LEU A 27 -2.07 18.82 2.10
N VAL A 28 -1.03 18.90 2.93
CA VAL A 28 0.29 19.44 2.53
C VAL A 28 0.85 18.64 1.35
N PHE A 29 0.79 17.31 1.40
CA PHE A 29 1.18 16.46 0.27
C PHE A 29 0.44 16.80 -1.02
N ARG A 30 -0.87 17.03 -0.95
CA ARG A 30 -1.67 17.41 -2.12
C ARG A 30 -1.29 18.77 -2.68
N ILE A 31 -1.00 19.75 -1.83
CA ILE A 31 -0.51 21.07 -2.27
C ILE A 31 0.84 20.92 -2.97
N LEU A 32 1.79 20.19 -2.38
CA LEU A 32 3.10 19.95 -2.95
C LEU A 32 3.05 19.20 -4.30
N ALA A 33 2.08 18.31 -4.49
CA ALA A 33 1.87 17.61 -5.76
C ALA A 33 1.43 18.53 -6.92
N HIS A 34 1.06 19.78 -6.64
CA HIS A 34 0.67 20.77 -7.66
C HIS A 34 1.75 21.85 -7.88
N ILE A 35 2.87 21.82 -7.14
CA ILE A 35 3.98 22.75 -7.34
C ILE A 35 4.83 22.28 -8.52
N PRO A 36 4.84 22.99 -9.67
CA PRO A 36 5.59 22.56 -10.84
C PRO A 36 7.11 22.68 -10.63
N VAL A 37 7.86 21.84 -11.33
CA VAL A 37 9.33 21.94 -11.39
C VAL A 37 9.70 23.20 -12.16
N PRO A 38 10.71 23.99 -11.75
CA PRO A 38 11.16 25.16 -12.44
C PRO A 38 11.80 24.79 -13.79
N LEU A 39 10.99 24.81 -14.86
CA LEU A 39 11.39 24.60 -16.24
C LEU A 39 11.28 25.91 -17.01
N SER A 40 12.02 26.01 -18.10
CA SER A 40 12.04 27.20 -18.96
C SER A 40 10.69 27.45 -19.67
N ASP A 41 9.88 26.43 -19.94
CA ASP A 41 8.57 26.57 -20.57
C ASP A 41 7.51 25.61 -19.99
N PRO A 42 6.76 26.06 -18.94
CA PRO A 42 5.75 25.22 -18.28
C PRO A 42 4.53 24.91 -19.15
N GLN A 43 4.22 25.78 -20.14
CA GLN A 43 3.00 25.60 -20.98
C GLN A 43 3.18 24.50 -22.00
N THR A 44 4.32 24.45 -22.67
CA THR A 44 4.67 23.40 -23.63
C THR A 44 4.68 22.02 -22.94
N LEU A 45 5.23 21.95 -21.73
CA LEU A 45 5.27 20.73 -20.96
C LEU A 45 3.89 20.23 -20.54
N LYS A 46 3.02 21.15 -20.14
CA LYS A 46 1.63 20.80 -19.78
C LYS A 46 0.89 20.22 -20.98
N GLN A 47 1.04 20.81 -22.18
CA GLN A 47 0.46 20.28 -23.42
C GLN A 47 1.00 18.89 -23.78
N VAL A 48 2.31 18.66 -23.58
CA VAL A 48 2.91 17.32 -23.79
C VAL A 48 2.29 16.30 -22.85
N LEU A 49 2.18 16.62 -21.58
CA LEU A 49 1.64 15.72 -20.58
C LEU A 49 0.13 15.46 -20.80
N GLU A 50 -0.65 16.49 -21.11
CA GLU A 50 -2.06 16.32 -21.47
C GLU A 50 -2.22 15.42 -22.69
N ASN A 51 -1.40 15.60 -23.72
CA ASN A 51 -1.41 14.74 -24.89
C ASN A 51 -0.95 13.30 -24.58
N LEU A 52 0.05 13.14 -23.68
CA LEU A 52 0.51 11.83 -23.22
C LEU A 52 -0.60 11.08 -22.49
N PHE A 53 -1.31 11.73 -21.58
CA PHE A 53 -2.37 11.08 -20.79
C PHE A 53 -3.69 10.91 -21.53
N ASN A 54 -3.94 11.69 -22.58
CA ASN A 54 -5.14 11.57 -23.41
C ASN A 54 -4.99 10.51 -24.52
N ASN A 55 -3.76 10.10 -24.85
CA ASN A 55 -3.51 9.06 -25.83
C ASN A 55 -3.65 7.67 -25.20
N THR A 56 -4.26 6.75 -25.93
CA THR A 56 -4.56 5.36 -25.51
C THR A 56 -3.32 4.51 -25.23
N ASP A 57 -2.16 4.94 -25.71
CA ASP A 57 -0.89 4.21 -25.65
C ASP A 57 0.10 4.78 -24.62
N THR A 58 -0.41 5.37 -23.54
CA THR A 58 0.45 5.87 -22.46
C THR A 58 1.31 4.75 -21.90
N PRO A 59 2.65 4.88 -21.85
CA PRO A 59 3.50 3.87 -21.27
C PRO A 59 3.11 3.63 -19.80
N GLN A 60 2.84 2.38 -19.44
CA GLN A 60 2.34 2.04 -18.10
C GLN A 60 3.33 2.41 -16.98
N LEU A 61 4.62 2.52 -17.31
CA LEU A 61 5.65 3.06 -16.42
C LEU A 61 5.31 4.49 -15.98
N LEU A 62 4.84 5.33 -16.89
CA LEU A 62 4.43 6.71 -16.59
C LEU A 62 3.15 6.72 -15.72
N SER A 63 2.18 5.87 -16.03
CA SER A 63 0.99 5.66 -15.21
C SER A 63 1.36 5.24 -13.78
N PHE A 64 2.26 4.30 -13.63
CA PHE A 64 2.75 3.82 -12.33
C PHE A 64 3.49 4.92 -11.55
N ILE A 65 4.39 5.65 -12.22
CA ILE A 65 5.06 6.81 -11.61
C ILE A 65 4.02 7.86 -11.19
N ASN A 66 3.00 8.09 -12.01
CA ASN A 66 1.93 9.04 -11.69
C ASN A 66 1.15 8.61 -10.44
N VAL A 67 0.84 7.33 -10.29
CA VAL A 67 0.17 6.78 -9.09
C VAL A 67 1.06 6.90 -7.86
N LEU A 68 2.34 6.51 -7.95
CA LEU A 68 3.30 6.61 -6.84
C LEU A 68 3.60 8.05 -6.41
N SER A 69 3.54 8.98 -7.36
CA SER A 69 3.72 10.41 -7.09
C SER A 69 2.43 11.12 -6.67
N GLY A 70 1.29 10.41 -6.63
CA GLY A 70 0.01 10.97 -6.27
C GLY A 70 -0.58 11.92 -7.32
N GLY A 71 -0.38 11.65 -8.62
CA GLY A 71 -0.84 12.50 -9.71
C GLY A 71 0.12 13.67 -10.03
N ALA A 72 1.30 13.68 -9.42
CA ALA A 72 2.28 14.75 -9.59
C ALA A 72 2.91 14.78 -10.99
N LEU A 73 2.91 13.65 -11.73
CA LEU A 73 3.43 13.58 -13.08
C LEU A 73 2.57 14.40 -14.06
N ALA A 74 1.25 14.36 -13.92
CA ALA A 74 0.33 15.13 -14.78
C ALA A 74 0.54 16.66 -14.65
N ASN A 75 1.05 17.12 -13.51
CA ASN A 75 1.35 18.53 -13.27
C ASN A 75 2.85 18.85 -13.38
N PHE A 76 3.69 17.90 -13.78
CA PHE A 76 5.16 17.99 -13.72
C PHE A 76 5.66 18.59 -12.40
N SER A 77 5.16 18.06 -11.30
CA SER A 77 5.45 18.56 -9.97
C SER A 77 6.82 18.12 -9.47
N ILE A 78 7.34 18.84 -8.48
CA ILE A 78 8.56 18.46 -7.72
C ILE A 78 8.43 17.07 -7.08
N MET A 79 7.23 16.50 -7.01
CA MET A 79 6.93 15.20 -6.44
C MET A 79 6.94 14.05 -7.47
N ILE A 80 7.39 14.26 -8.73
CA ILE A 80 7.37 13.23 -9.79
C ILE A 80 8.14 11.97 -9.40
N ALA A 81 9.33 12.09 -8.79
CA ALA A 81 10.09 10.92 -8.34
C ALA A 81 9.33 10.10 -7.28
N GLY A 82 8.34 10.72 -6.61
CA GLY A 82 7.41 10.07 -5.70
C GLY A 82 8.09 9.37 -4.53
N LEU A 83 7.44 8.33 -4.05
CA LEU A 83 7.94 7.45 -3.00
C LEU A 83 8.84 6.30 -3.53
N GLY A 84 9.01 6.20 -4.86
CA GLY A 84 9.77 5.12 -5.52
C GLY A 84 11.18 4.92 -4.95
N PRO A 85 12.02 5.97 -4.83
CA PRO A 85 13.37 5.85 -4.28
C PRO A 85 13.38 5.28 -2.86
N TYR A 86 12.45 5.72 -2.01
CA TYR A 86 12.36 5.23 -0.64
C TYR A 86 11.88 3.78 -0.56
N ILE A 87 10.90 3.39 -1.38
CA ILE A 87 10.42 2.00 -1.46
C ILE A 87 11.57 1.09 -1.86
N ASN A 88 12.31 1.44 -2.92
CA ASN A 88 13.47 0.68 -3.37
C ASN A 88 14.57 0.60 -2.29
N ALA A 89 14.90 1.70 -1.63
CA ALA A 89 15.84 1.71 -0.50
C ALA A 89 15.36 0.80 0.65
N SER A 90 14.08 0.85 0.98
CA SER A 90 13.49 0.02 2.03
C SER A 90 13.56 -1.48 1.69
N ILE A 91 13.28 -1.85 0.43
CA ILE A 91 13.41 -3.24 -0.05
C ILE A 91 14.86 -3.71 0.09
N ILE A 92 15.81 -2.92 -0.42
CA ILE A 92 17.23 -3.23 -0.34
C ILE A 92 17.67 -3.41 1.12
N MET A 93 17.28 -2.49 2.00
CA MET A 93 17.64 -2.59 3.43
C MET A 93 17.01 -3.79 4.12
N GLN A 94 15.77 -4.14 3.82
CA GLN A 94 15.12 -5.33 4.37
C GLN A 94 15.79 -6.63 3.90
N LEU A 95 16.19 -6.70 2.63
CA LEU A 95 16.98 -7.82 2.10
C LEU A 95 18.36 -7.91 2.76
N LEU A 96 19.06 -6.78 2.89
CA LEU A 96 20.38 -6.71 3.53
C LEU A 96 20.30 -7.07 5.02
N THR A 97 19.25 -6.69 5.71
CA THR A 97 19.04 -7.03 7.13
C THR A 97 18.90 -8.53 7.34
N LYS A 98 18.38 -9.28 6.36
CA LYS A 98 18.33 -10.73 6.40
C LYS A 98 19.62 -11.40 5.90
N ALA A 99 20.32 -10.77 4.96
CA ALA A 99 21.55 -11.34 4.39
C ALA A 99 22.78 -11.11 5.28
N ILE A 100 22.82 -10.01 6.03
CA ILE A 100 23.98 -9.61 6.84
C ILE A 100 23.69 -9.84 8.33
N PRO A 101 24.40 -10.78 9.01
CA PRO A 101 24.16 -11.12 10.42
C PRO A 101 24.29 -9.92 11.38
N LYS A 102 25.17 -8.95 11.08
CA LYS A 102 25.32 -7.72 11.88
C LYS A 102 24.07 -6.84 11.85
N LEU A 103 23.40 -6.74 10.70
CA LEU A 103 22.17 -5.98 10.57
C LEU A 103 20.98 -6.73 11.19
N GLU A 104 20.96 -8.06 11.11
CA GLU A 104 19.98 -8.87 11.81
C GLU A 104 20.09 -8.72 13.34
N ALA A 105 21.33 -8.72 13.86
CA ALA A 105 21.57 -8.46 15.29
C ALA A 105 21.07 -7.08 15.70
N LEU A 106 21.38 -6.07 14.89
CA LEU A 106 20.90 -4.69 15.11
C LEU A 106 19.36 -4.61 15.14
N GLN A 107 18.66 -5.33 14.24
CA GLN A 107 17.20 -5.39 14.24
C GLN A 107 16.63 -5.97 15.54
N LYS A 108 17.34 -6.91 16.17
CA LYS A 108 16.95 -7.54 17.45
C LYS A 108 17.19 -6.64 18.67
N GLU A 109 17.92 -5.53 18.54
CA GLU A 109 18.14 -4.54 19.61
C GLU A 109 16.89 -3.68 19.92
N GLY A 110 15.76 -3.95 19.26
CA GLY A 110 14.49 -3.26 19.50
C GLY A 110 14.43 -1.86 18.84
N GLU A 111 13.88 -0.86 19.56
CA GLU A 111 13.65 0.48 19.01
C GLU A 111 14.92 1.20 18.54
N TYR A 112 16.02 1.02 19.27
CA TYR A 112 17.31 1.64 18.92
C TYR A 112 17.82 1.11 17.58
N GLY A 113 17.82 -0.22 17.43
CA GLY A 113 18.24 -0.86 16.19
C GLY A 113 17.35 -0.49 15.00
N GLN A 114 16.04 -0.44 15.21
CA GLN A 114 15.08 -0.02 14.20
C GLN A 114 15.32 1.43 13.74
N LYS A 115 15.55 2.36 14.66
CA LYS A 115 15.91 3.75 14.34
C LYS A 115 17.17 3.83 13.48
N LYS A 116 18.19 3.01 13.78
CA LYS A 116 19.44 2.98 13.03
C LYS A 116 19.26 2.40 11.63
N ILE A 117 18.45 1.35 11.47
CA ILE A 117 18.08 0.78 10.16
C ILE A 117 17.32 1.82 9.33
N ASN A 118 16.35 2.51 9.91
CA ASN A 118 15.63 3.58 9.23
C ASN A 118 16.56 4.71 8.78
N GLN A 119 17.55 5.08 9.59
CA GLN A 119 18.55 6.07 9.24
C GLN A 119 19.42 5.64 8.05
N MET A 120 19.83 4.34 8.00
CA MET A 120 20.53 3.77 6.85
C MET A 120 19.64 3.79 5.59
N THR A 121 18.35 3.45 5.73
CA THR A 121 17.38 3.51 4.64
C THR A 121 17.27 4.93 4.07
N ARG A 122 17.18 5.95 4.92
CA ARG A 122 17.17 7.38 4.50
C ARG A 122 18.42 7.74 3.73
N THR A 123 19.59 7.32 4.22
CA THR A 123 20.89 7.60 3.56
C THR A 123 20.94 6.93 2.18
N LEU A 124 20.42 5.70 2.05
CA LEU A 124 20.35 4.98 0.77
C LEU A 124 19.31 5.58 -0.18
N THR A 125 18.25 6.16 0.35
CA THR A 125 17.20 6.81 -0.46
C THR A 125 17.75 8.00 -1.25
N PHE A 126 18.68 8.76 -0.68
CA PHE A 126 19.19 9.97 -1.32
C PHE A 126 19.87 9.71 -2.68
N PRO A 127 20.88 8.82 -2.83
CA PRO A 127 21.47 8.52 -4.14
C PRO A 127 20.47 7.88 -5.11
N LEU A 128 19.56 7.05 -4.62
CA LEU A 128 18.50 6.47 -5.45
C LEU A 128 17.51 7.53 -5.96
N ALA A 129 17.21 8.53 -5.14
CA ALA A 129 16.37 9.66 -5.54
C ALA A 129 17.01 10.49 -6.65
N ILE A 130 18.32 10.73 -6.59
CA ILE A 130 19.07 11.42 -7.65
C ILE A 130 18.98 10.62 -8.97
N LEU A 131 19.28 9.31 -8.92
CA LEU A 131 19.23 8.45 -10.10
C LEU A 131 17.84 8.40 -10.73
N GLN A 132 16.80 8.23 -9.92
CA GLN A 132 15.42 8.19 -10.41
C GLN A 132 14.93 9.55 -10.89
N SER A 133 15.39 10.65 -10.30
CA SER A 133 15.08 12.01 -10.78
C SER A 133 15.65 12.27 -12.18
N ILE A 134 16.91 11.90 -12.40
CA ILE A 134 17.54 11.98 -13.72
C ILE A 134 16.76 11.13 -14.74
N GLY A 135 16.44 9.90 -14.35
CA GLY A 135 15.67 8.99 -15.20
C GLY A 135 14.27 9.48 -15.51
N ALA A 136 13.56 10.07 -14.55
CA ALA A 136 12.23 10.63 -14.76
C ALA A 136 12.25 11.80 -15.76
N ILE A 137 13.22 12.70 -15.66
CA ILE A 137 13.40 13.79 -16.63
C ILE A 137 13.66 13.22 -18.03
N TYR A 138 14.51 12.21 -18.11
CA TYR A 138 14.87 11.57 -19.37
C TYR A 138 13.68 10.86 -20.03
N LEU A 139 12.87 10.14 -19.22
CA LEU A 139 11.64 9.49 -19.68
C LEU A 139 10.64 10.47 -20.27
N VAL A 140 10.41 11.59 -19.57
CA VAL A 140 9.50 12.64 -20.04
C VAL A 140 10.00 13.27 -21.34
N ARG A 141 11.31 13.53 -21.42
CA ARG A 141 11.95 14.04 -22.65
C ARG A 141 11.72 13.10 -23.84
N GLN A 142 11.99 11.82 -23.66
CA GLN A 142 11.84 10.82 -24.74
C GLN A 142 10.37 10.65 -25.16
N SER A 143 9.45 10.62 -24.19
CA SER A 143 8.03 10.53 -24.47
C SER A 143 7.53 11.76 -25.24
N ALA A 144 8.05 12.95 -24.95
CA ALA A 144 7.75 14.18 -25.68
C ALA A 144 8.20 14.13 -27.15
N GLN A 145 9.36 13.54 -27.41
CA GLN A 145 9.91 13.39 -28.75
C GLN A 145 9.10 12.39 -29.61
N GLN A 146 8.56 11.32 -29.00
CA GLN A 146 7.76 10.30 -29.69
C GLN A 146 6.39 10.79 -30.13
N ILE A 147 5.80 11.78 -29.46
CA ILE A 147 4.44 12.28 -29.76
C ILE A 147 4.41 13.20 -30.99
N GLY A 148 5.54 13.49 -31.60
CA GLY A 148 5.62 14.15 -32.91
C GLY A 148 5.16 15.61 -32.92
N GLY A 149 6.08 16.55 -33.01
CA GLY A 149 5.82 17.98 -33.21
C GLY A 149 6.24 18.92 -32.07
N ILE A 150 6.59 18.38 -30.92
CA ILE A 150 7.13 19.19 -29.83
C ILE A 150 8.63 18.93 -29.78
N GLY A 151 9.40 19.99 -30.03
CA GLY A 151 10.86 19.91 -29.96
C GLY A 151 11.39 19.45 -28.58
N ASP A 152 12.66 19.18 -28.52
CA ASP A 152 13.32 18.76 -27.26
C ASP A 152 13.04 19.78 -26.13
N ILE A 153 12.24 19.39 -25.15
CA ILE A 153 11.84 20.22 -23.99
C ILE A 153 13.07 20.74 -23.25
N THR A 154 14.20 20.07 -23.42
CA THR A 154 15.46 20.37 -22.76
C THR A 154 16.49 21.06 -23.70
N ALA A 155 16.15 21.32 -24.96
CA ALA A 155 17.11 21.84 -25.96
C ALA A 155 17.74 23.18 -25.56
N ASN A 156 17.02 24.03 -24.83
CA ASN A 156 17.47 25.34 -24.39
C ASN A 156 17.80 25.41 -22.89
N THR A 157 17.90 24.27 -22.20
CA THR A 157 18.19 24.27 -20.76
C THR A 157 19.68 24.33 -20.49
N SER A 158 20.10 25.24 -19.60
CA SER A 158 21.49 25.34 -19.14
C SER A 158 21.81 24.19 -18.15
N ILE A 159 23.09 23.86 -18.00
CA ILE A 159 23.55 22.87 -17.02
C ILE A 159 23.03 23.20 -15.61
N MET A 160 22.97 24.48 -15.26
CA MET A 160 22.45 24.93 -13.96
C MET A 160 20.96 24.60 -13.80
N GLN A 161 20.17 24.75 -14.83
CA GLN A 161 18.74 24.36 -14.81
C GLN A 161 18.56 22.85 -14.65
N TRP A 162 19.40 22.04 -15.30
CA TRP A 162 19.42 20.59 -15.09
C TRP A 162 19.70 20.23 -13.63
N VAL A 163 20.73 20.84 -13.03
CA VAL A 163 21.05 20.63 -11.61
C VAL A 163 19.89 21.04 -10.70
N LEU A 164 19.26 22.19 -10.99
CA LEU A 164 18.10 22.66 -10.24
C LEU A 164 16.89 21.70 -10.35
N MET A 165 16.60 21.19 -11.55
CA MET A 165 15.52 20.20 -11.74
C MET A 165 15.77 18.92 -10.94
N VAL A 166 16.98 18.36 -11.05
CA VAL A 166 17.33 17.13 -10.30
C VAL A 166 17.31 17.40 -8.79
N ALA A 167 17.80 18.54 -8.34
CA ALA A 167 17.77 18.92 -6.93
C ALA A 167 16.34 19.10 -6.42
N ALA A 168 15.46 19.74 -7.20
CA ALA A 168 14.05 19.93 -6.85
C ALA A 168 13.31 18.60 -6.74
N LEU A 169 13.48 17.70 -7.71
CA LEU A 169 12.85 16.37 -7.70
C LEU A 169 13.37 15.49 -6.57
N THR A 170 14.69 15.51 -6.32
CA THR A 170 15.30 14.78 -5.20
C THR A 170 14.80 15.32 -3.88
N GLY A 171 14.75 16.65 -3.72
CA GLY A 171 14.19 17.33 -2.54
C GLY A 171 12.73 16.97 -2.30
N GLY A 172 11.91 16.95 -3.36
CA GLY A 172 10.51 16.51 -3.31
C GLY A 172 10.35 15.07 -2.82
N SER A 173 11.16 14.14 -3.34
CA SER A 173 11.14 12.74 -2.91
C SER A 173 11.56 12.59 -1.43
N MET A 174 12.58 13.32 -0.98
CA MET A 174 13.00 13.31 0.42
C MET A 174 11.94 13.93 1.35
N LEU A 175 11.22 14.97 0.90
CA LEU A 175 10.07 15.53 1.62
C LEU A 175 8.94 14.51 1.74
N LEU A 176 8.62 13.78 0.67
CA LEU A 176 7.60 12.72 0.71
C LEU A 176 7.95 11.62 1.70
N MET A 177 9.20 11.17 1.71
CA MET A 177 9.70 10.22 2.69
C MET A 177 9.47 10.73 4.11
N TRP A 178 9.87 11.97 4.40
CA TRP A 178 9.70 12.59 5.71
C TRP A 178 8.23 12.72 6.12
N LEU A 179 7.34 13.13 5.19
CA LEU A 179 5.89 13.17 5.45
C LEU A 179 5.32 11.78 5.76
N GLY A 180 5.75 10.74 5.03
CA GLY A 180 5.35 9.35 5.28
C GLY A 180 5.77 8.86 6.67
N GLU A 181 6.97 9.20 7.10
CA GLU A 181 7.46 8.88 8.46
C GLU A 181 6.67 9.61 9.53
N GLN A 182 6.39 10.90 9.34
CA GLN A 182 5.57 11.68 10.27
C GLN A 182 4.17 11.11 10.45
N ILE A 183 3.54 10.61 9.37
CA ILE A 183 2.25 9.90 9.48
C ILE A 183 2.41 8.62 10.28
N THR A 184 3.46 7.85 10.03
CA THR A 184 3.71 6.58 10.72
C THR A 184 3.93 6.79 12.23
N GLU A 185 4.61 7.86 12.64
CA GLU A 185 4.80 8.26 14.03
C GLU A 185 3.47 8.54 14.76
N GLN A 186 2.43 8.99 14.04
CA GLN A 186 1.10 9.18 14.64
C GLN A 186 0.37 7.86 14.99
N SER A 187 0.92 6.70 14.59
CA SER A 187 0.34 5.37 14.85
C SER A 187 -1.09 5.18 14.30
N VAL A 188 -1.44 5.88 13.22
CA VAL A 188 -2.73 5.76 12.52
C VAL A 188 -2.67 4.73 11.39
N GLY A 189 -1.48 4.22 11.08
CA GLY A 189 -1.20 3.25 10.02
C GLY A 189 0.17 3.46 9.42
N ASN A 190 0.45 2.76 8.32
CA ASN A 190 1.68 2.95 7.57
C ASN A 190 1.57 4.22 6.70
N GLY A 191 2.36 5.25 7.01
CA GLY A 191 2.29 6.54 6.34
C GLY A 191 2.59 6.48 4.84
N ILE A 192 3.51 5.62 4.42
CA ILE A 192 3.85 5.44 3.00
C ILE A 192 2.67 4.86 2.24
N SER A 193 2.06 3.80 2.78
CA SER A 193 0.86 3.19 2.20
C SER A 193 -0.30 4.18 2.11
N LEU A 194 -0.46 5.04 3.13
CA LEU A 194 -1.48 6.10 3.13
C LEU A 194 -1.21 7.16 2.06
N LEU A 195 0.03 7.61 1.88
CA LEU A 195 0.38 8.57 0.82
C LEU A 195 0.10 7.99 -0.57
N ILE A 196 0.46 6.72 -0.82
CA ILE A 196 0.14 6.03 -2.07
C ILE A 196 -1.37 5.97 -2.28
N THR A 197 -2.12 5.61 -1.23
CA THR A 197 -3.58 5.52 -1.28
C THR A 197 -4.24 6.86 -1.62
N VAL A 198 -3.77 7.96 -1.02
CA VAL A 198 -4.24 9.31 -1.34
C VAL A 198 -3.91 9.69 -2.78
N GLY A 199 -2.76 9.27 -3.28
CA GLY A 199 -2.40 9.40 -4.70
C GLY A 199 -3.41 8.70 -5.61
N ILE A 200 -3.74 7.45 -5.30
CA ILE A 200 -4.73 6.65 -6.04
C ILE A 200 -6.12 7.30 -5.97
N VAL A 201 -6.57 7.68 -4.76
CA VAL A 201 -7.89 8.33 -4.58
C VAL A 201 -8.00 9.62 -5.37
N SER A 202 -6.90 10.35 -5.54
CA SER A 202 -6.89 11.59 -6.31
C SER A 202 -7.11 11.43 -7.81
N SER A 203 -6.81 10.25 -8.37
CA SER A 203 -7.07 9.93 -9.78
C SER A 203 -8.48 9.40 -10.02
N LEU A 204 -9.20 8.97 -8.98
CA LEU A 204 -10.57 8.43 -9.11
C LEU A 204 -11.57 9.39 -9.76
N PRO A 205 -11.61 10.71 -9.45
CA PRO A 205 -12.54 11.62 -10.11
C PRO A 205 -12.33 11.68 -11.62
N ALA A 206 -11.06 11.69 -12.08
CA ALA A 206 -10.75 11.68 -13.51
C ALA A 206 -11.16 10.36 -14.18
N ALA A 207 -10.93 9.22 -13.50
CA ALA A 207 -11.37 7.92 -13.99
C ALA A 207 -12.91 7.83 -14.10
N VAL A 208 -13.63 8.32 -13.10
CA VAL A 208 -15.10 8.39 -13.12
C VAL A 208 -15.59 9.31 -14.23
N ALA A 209 -14.96 10.47 -14.42
CA ALA A 209 -15.30 11.38 -15.54
C ALA A 209 -15.05 10.73 -16.91
N GLY A 210 -13.97 9.95 -17.05
CA GLY A 210 -13.68 9.17 -18.27
C GLY A 210 -14.75 8.10 -18.55
N ILE A 211 -15.20 7.38 -17.52
CA ILE A 211 -16.31 6.42 -17.65
C ILE A 211 -17.59 7.17 -18.04
N TRP A 212 -17.89 8.28 -17.38
CA TRP A 212 -19.07 9.09 -17.68
C TRP A 212 -19.08 9.58 -19.11
N SER A 213 -17.97 10.12 -19.60
CA SER A 213 -17.86 10.59 -21.00
C SER A 213 -18.03 9.46 -22.01
N SER A 214 -17.51 8.25 -21.73
CA SER A 214 -17.68 7.10 -22.62
C SER A 214 -19.12 6.58 -22.67
N VAL A 215 -19.88 6.73 -21.61
CA VAL A 215 -21.30 6.35 -21.54
C VAL A 215 -22.18 7.37 -22.24
N PHE A 216 -21.91 8.67 -22.07
CA PHE A 216 -22.70 9.78 -22.59
C PHE A 216 -22.05 10.44 -23.82
N ASP A 217 -21.26 9.68 -24.58
CA ASP A 217 -20.73 10.14 -25.85
C ASP A 217 -21.88 10.40 -26.85
N GLY A 218 -22.07 11.66 -27.24
CA GLY A 218 -23.22 12.11 -28.03
C GLY A 218 -23.31 11.56 -29.44
N SER A 219 -22.43 10.62 -29.81
CA SER A 219 -22.37 10.03 -31.16
C SER A 219 -23.33 8.85 -31.38
N SER A 220 -23.86 8.23 -30.33
CA SER A 220 -24.73 7.07 -30.45
C SER A 220 -25.96 7.17 -29.51
N HIS A 221 -27.14 6.96 -30.09
CA HIS A 221 -28.39 6.94 -29.31
C HIS A 221 -28.89 5.50 -29.18
N TRP A 222 -29.19 5.08 -27.97
CA TRP A 222 -29.80 3.78 -27.71
C TRP A 222 -31.33 3.94 -27.51
N SER A 223 -32.12 3.27 -28.34
CA SER A 223 -33.57 3.20 -28.15
C SER A 223 -33.90 1.99 -27.27
N PHE A 224 -34.34 2.23 -26.04
CA PHE A 224 -34.82 1.20 -25.12
C PHE A 224 -36.32 1.45 -24.82
N LEU A 225 -37.17 0.47 -25.11
CA LEU A 225 -38.64 0.57 -24.91
C LEU A 225 -39.30 1.82 -25.53
N GLY A 226 -38.78 2.32 -26.68
CA GLY A 226 -39.36 3.50 -27.35
C GLY A 226 -38.87 4.85 -26.84
N PHE A 227 -38.02 4.88 -25.81
CA PHE A 227 -37.36 6.09 -25.33
C PHE A 227 -35.95 6.20 -25.92
N TRP A 228 -35.66 7.38 -26.47
CA TRP A 228 -34.34 7.72 -26.99
C TRP A 228 -33.44 8.16 -25.83
N LEU A 229 -32.54 7.30 -25.39
CA LEU A 229 -31.55 7.63 -24.37
C LEU A 229 -30.25 8.05 -25.09
N PRO A 230 -29.66 9.21 -24.72
CA PRO A 230 -28.35 9.65 -25.26
C PRO A 230 -27.22 8.85 -24.57
N VAL A 231 -27.23 7.53 -24.73
CA VAL A 231 -26.30 6.61 -24.07
C VAL A 231 -25.70 5.67 -25.09
N ASN A 232 -24.39 5.57 -25.09
CA ASN A 232 -23.68 4.60 -25.90
C ASN A 232 -23.82 3.20 -25.30
N LYS A 233 -24.47 2.26 -26.01
CA LYS A 233 -24.65 0.87 -25.55
C LYS A 233 -23.33 0.18 -25.20
N GLY A 234 -22.28 0.40 -26.00
CA GLY A 234 -20.95 -0.14 -25.74
C GLY A 234 -20.33 0.48 -24.48
N GLY A 235 -20.39 1.80 -24.35
CA GLY A 235 -19.90 2.52 -23.17
C GLY A 235 -20.61 2.12 -21.87
N LEU A 236 -21.93 1.94 -21.91
CA LEU A 236 -22.69 1.48 -20.74
C LEU A 236 -22.32 0.05 -20.32
N LEU A 237 -22.16 -0.85 -21.29
CA LEU A 237 -21.79 -2.25 -21.01
C LEU A 237 -20.37 -2.33 -20.42
N THR A 238 -19.42 -1.58 -20.96
CA THR A 238 -18.06 -1.49 -20.42
C THR A 238 -18.03 -0.86 -19.04
N ALA A 239 -18.79 0.21 -18.79
CA ALA A 239 -18.91 0.83 -17.48
C ALA A 239 -19.48 -0.14 -16.43
N LEU A 240 -20.55 -0.87 -16.77
CA LEU A 240 -21.16 -1.86 -15.90
C LEU A 240 -20.17 -3.02 -15.61
N LEU A 241 -19.43 -3.48 -16.61
CA LEU A 241 -18.44 -4.54 -16.48
C LEU A 241 -17.30 -4.10 -15.54
N ILE A 242 -16.81 -2.87 -15.68
CA ILE A 242 -15.78 -2.28 -14.80
C ILE A 242 -16.30 -2.20 -13.36
N ILE A 243 -17.51 -1.70 -13.14
CA ILE A 243 -18.10 -1.59 -11.79
C ILE A 243 -18.21 -2.98 -11.15
N VAL A 244 -18.73 -3.97 -11.89
CA VAL A 244 -18.84 -5.34 -11.39
C VAL A 244 -17.45 -5.93 -11.09
N ALA A 245 -16.47 -5.73 -11.97
CA ALA A 245 -15.09 -6.18 -11.75
C ALA A 245 -14.48 -5.58 -10.49
N VAL A 246 -14.64 -4.26 -10.27
CA VAL A 246 -14.17 -3.56 -9.06
C VAL A 246 -14.86 -4.10 -7.80
N LEU A 247 -16.17 -4.33 -7.83
CA LEU A 247 -16.91 -4.88 -6.69
C LEU A 247 -16.47 -6.30 -6.37
N VAL A 248 -16.32 -7.16 -7.38
CA VAL A 248 -15.86 -8.55 -7.21
C VAL A 248 -14.43 -8.57 -6.67
N THR A 249 -13.53 -7.78 -7.24
CA THR A 249 -12.15 -7.68 -6.77
C THR A 249 -12.10 -7.19 -5.33
N THR A 250 -12.85 -6.15 -5.01
CA THR A 250 -12.94 -5.64 -3.63
C THR A 250 -13.43 -6.71 -2.66
N TRP A 251 -14.48 -7.44 -3.02
CA TRP A 251 -15.03 -8.51 -2.19
C TRP A 251 -14.01 -9.63 -1.94
N ILE A 252 -13.30 -10.07 -2.98
CA ILE A 252 -12.26 -11.11 -2.86
C ILE A 252 -11.11 -10.62 -1.98
N VAL A 253 -10.64 -9.37 -2.18
CA VAL A 253 -9.54 -8.77 -1.40
C VAL A 253 -9.92 -8.67 0.08
N VAL A 254 -11.13 -8.21 0.39
CA VAL A 254 -11.63 -8.14 1.76
C VAL A 254 -11.67 -9.53 2.38
N MET A 255 -12.22 -10.51 1.66
CA MET A 255 -12.33 -11.90 2.14
C MET A 255 -10.94 -12.50 2.43
N LEU A 256 -9.96 -12.28 1.56
CA LEU A 256 -8.59 -12.78 1.74
C LEU A 256 -7.86 -12.09 2.91
N ASN A 257 -8.05 -10.79 3.08
CA ASN A 257 -7.42 -10.03 4.18
C ASN A 257 -8.06 -10.32 5.54
N GLU A 258 -9.35 -10.66 5.59
CA GLU A 258 -10.05 -11.02 6.82
C GLU A 258 -9.85 -12.49 7.19
N ALA A 259 -9.47 -13.34 6.23
CA ALA A 259 -9.27 -14.76 6.46
C ALA A 259 -8.11 -15.00 7.44
N ALA A 260 -8.41 -15.64 8.57
CA ALA A 260 -7.43 -16.01 9.58
C ALA A 260 -7.71 -17.39 10.16
N ARG A 261 -6.67 -18.19 10.32
CA ARG A 261 -6.75 -19.45 11.06
C ARG A 261 -6.58 -19.16 12.55
N ARG A 262 -7.57 -19.52 13.33
CA ARG A 262 -7.57 -19.37 14.80
C ARG A 262 -6.92 -20.59 15.44
N LEU A 263 -5.79 -20.39 16.15
CA LEU A 263 -5.11 -21.42 16.93
C LEU A 263 -5.46 -21.21 18.39
N THR A 264 -5.99 -22.24 19.04
CA THR A 264 -6.31 -22.23 20.46
C THR A 264 -5.03 -22.45 21.30
N ILE A 265 -4.79 -21.55 22.23
CA ILE A 265 -3.68 -21.60 23.18
C ILE A 265 -4.29 -21.75 24.56
N ASN A 266 -3.88 -22.81 25.29
CA ASN A 266 -4.28 -23.08 26.65
C ASN A 266 -3.15 -22.67 27.60
N TYR A 267 -3.48 -21.90 28.63
CA TYR A 267 -2.53 -21.56 29.70
C TYR A 267 -2.73 -22.49 30.88
N ALA A 268 -1.63 -22.99 31.44
CA ALA A 268 -1.67 -23.89 32.60
C ALA A 268 -2.28 -23.18 33.80
N LYS A 269 -3.15 -23.90 34.53
CA LYS A 269 -3.67 -23.45 35.82
C LYS A 269 -2.55 -23.50 36.86
N ARG A 270 -2.30 -22.39 37.57
CA ARG A 270 -1.43 -22.36 38.72
C ARG A 270 -2.30 -22.38 39.96
N VAL A 271 -2.08 -23.35 40.83
CA VAL A 271 -2.75 -23.43 42.13
C VAL A 271 -1.78 -22.87 43.17
N GLN A 272 -2.19 -21.81 43.85
CA GLN A 272 -1.42 -21.20 44.95
C GLN A 272 -2.30 -21.19 46.18
N GLY A 273 -2.01 -22.12 47.11
CA GLY A 273 -2.87 -22.39 48.27
C GLY A 273 -4.23 -22.98 47.87
N ASN A 274 -5.31 -22.42 48.36
CA ASN A 274 -6.67 -22.87 48.06
C ASN A 274 -7.34 -22.14 46.88
N ARG A 275 -6.56 -21.35 46.13
CA ARG A 275 -7.05 -20.59 44.96
C ARG A 275 -6.35 -21.04 43.67
N ALA A 276 -7.14 -21.33 42.66
CA ALA A 276 -6.64 -21.64 41.31
C ALA A 276 -6.62 -20.37 40.47
N TYR A 277 -5.43 -20.00 39.96
CA TYR A 277 -5.22 -18.87 39.05
C TYR A 277 -4.85 -19.41 37.67
N GLY A 278 -5.38 -18.79 36.61
CA GLY A 278 -5.10 -19.16 35.23
C GLY A 278 -6.07 -20.19 34.68
N GLY A 279 -5.70 -20.91 33.63
CA GLY A 279 -6.57 -21.80 32.90
C GLY A 279 -7.45 -21.07 31.89
N VAL A 280 -6.96 -19.91 31.40
CA VAL A 280 -7.63 -19.14 30.34
C VAL A 280 -7.25 -19.73 29.00
N THR A 281 -8.23 -19.95 28.15
CA THR A 281 -8.04 -20.33 26.75
C THR A 281 -8.03 -19.06 25.91
N THR A 282 -6.96 -18.81 25.18
CA THR A 282 -6.80 -17.68 24.27
C THR A 282 -6.69 -18.16 22.84
N VAL A 283 -7.02 -17.31 21.89
CA VAL A 283 -6.93 -17.61 20.47
C VAL A 283 -5.84 -16.76 19.81
N LEU A 284 -4.88 -17.41 19.13
CA LEU A 284 -3.90 -16.77 18.29
C LEU A 284 -4.42 -16.75 16.83
N PRO A 285 -4.86 -15.62 16.30
CA PRO A 285 -5.28 -15.53 14.91
C PRO A 285 -4.05 -15.44 13.99
N VAL A 286 -3.83 -16.44 13.16
CA VAL A 286 -2.82 -16.41 12.09
C VAL A 286 -3.51 -16.01 10.79
N LYS A 287 -3.22 -14.82 10.28
CA LYS A 287 -3.81 -14.31 9.05
C LYS A 287 -3.34 -15.12 7.84
N LEU A 288 -4.19 -15.24 6.83
CA LEU A 288 -3.87 -15.87 5.56
C LEU A 288 -2.79 -15.06 4.81
N ILE A 289 -2.96 -13.73 4.79
CA ILE A 289 -2.00 -12.77 4.24
C ILE A 289 -1.45 -11.96 5.42
N THR A 290 -0.36 -12.44 6.03
CA THR A 290 0.34 -11.72 7.11
C THR A 290 1.12 -10.53 6.59
N ALA A 291 1.55 -10.60 5.34
CA ALA A 291 2.37 -9.59 4.67
C ALA A 291 1.59 -8.34 4.23
N GLY A 292 0.25 -8.35 4.24
CA GLY A 292 -0.58 -7.23 3.77
C GLY A 292 -0.37 -6.92 2.28
N VAL A 293 -0.31 -5.64 1.94
CA VAL A 293 -0.16 -5.11 0.56
C VAL A 293 1.29 -4.91 0.15
N ILE A 294 2.20 -4.88 1.12
CA ILE A 294 3.61 -4.55 0.89
C ILE A 294 4.26 -5.39 -0.21
N PRO A 295 4.02 -6.72 -0.32
CA PRO A 295 4.56 -7.54 -1.39
C PRO A 295 4.15 -7.09 -2.80
N ILE A 296 2.94 -6.59 -2.97
CA ILE A 296 2.45 -6.07 -4.27
C ILE A 296 3.22 -4.81 -4.65
N ILE A 297 3.35 -3.87 -3.71
CA ILE A 297 4.09 -2.62 -3.92
C ILE A 297 5.56 -2.92 -4.26
N PHE A 298 6.17 -3.88 -3.57
CA PHE A 298 7.55 -4.30 -3.82
C PHE A 298 7.71 -4.96 -5.19
N ALA A 299 6.78 -5.83 -5.57
CA ALA A 299 6.80 -6.49 -6.87
C ALA A 299 6.73 -5.49 -8.02
N VAL A 300 5.82 -4.50 -7.94
CA VAL A 300 5.69 -3.46 -8.96
C VAL A 300 6.93 -2.56 -8.97
N ALA A 301 7.45 -2.16 -7.81
CA ALA A 301 8.66 -1.34 -7.72
C ALA A 301 9.89 -2.06 -8.31
N PHE A 302 10.02 -3.36 -8.05
CA PHE A 302 11.10 -4.16 -8.61
C PHE A 302 10.95 -4.37 -10.12
N LEU A 303 9.71 -4.60 -10.58
CA LEU A 303 9.41 -4.81 -11.98
C LEU A 303 9.58 -3.54 -12.82
N SER A 304 9.56 -2.36 -12.22
CA SER A 304 9.83 -1.09 -12.90
C SER A 304 11.31 -0.86 -13.23
N VAL A 305 12.23 -1.59 -12.59
CA VAL A 305 13.68 -1.41 -12.79
C VAL A 305 14.14 -1.86 -14.19
N PRO A 306 13.78 -3.06 -14.71
CA PRO A 306 14.20 -3.49 -16.03
C PRO A 306 13.77 -2.56 -17.19
N PRO A 307 12.51 -2.09 -17.27
CA PRO A 307 12.12 -1.12 -18.30
C PRO A 307 12.90 0.19 -18.18
N PHE A 308 13.17 0.66 -16.96
CA PHE A 308 13.96 1.86 -16.74
C PHE A 308 15.40 1.71 -17.28
N VAL A 309 16.04 0.59 -16.99
CA VAL A 309 17.38 0.26 -17.53
C VAL A 309 17.30 0.06 -19.05
N GLY A 310 16.27 -0.63 -19.54
CA GLY A 310 16.03 -0.85 -20.97
C GLY A 310 15.95 0.46 -21.75
N GLN A 311 15.26 1.45 -21.19
CA GLN A 311 15.11 2.76 -21.81
C GLN A 311 16.43 3.55 -21.85
N LEU A 312 17.26 3.45 -20.84
CA LEU A 312 18.60 4.04 -20.85
C LEU A 312 19.51 3.36 -21.88
N LEU A 313 19.37 2.05 -22.07
CA LEU A 313 20.16 1.29 -23.03
C LEU A 313 19.69 1.49 -24.48
N SER A 314 18.40 1.60 -24.74
CA SER A 314 17.83 1.81 -26.08
C SER A 314 18.29 3.11 -26.73
N THR A 315 18.70 4.09 -25.94
CA THR A 315 19.20 5.38 -26.41
C THR A 315 20.73 5.39 -26.67
N ASN A 316 21.39 4.28 -26.39
CA ASN A 316 22.85 4.20 -26.57
C ASN A 316 23.21 4.09 -28.05
N SER A 317 24.33 4.72 -28.45
CA SER A 317 24.87 4.68 -29.82
C SER A 317 25.33 3.27 -30.25
N SER A 318 25.44 2.33 -29.33
CA SER A 318 25.83 0.94 -29.59
C SER A 318 24.62 0.10 -29.95
N GLU A 319 24.54 -0.38 -31.20
CA GLU A 319 23.45 -1.19 -31.74
C GLU A 319 23.08 -2.40 -30.85
N ARG A 320 24.09 -3.10 -30.31
CA ARG A 320 23.88 -4.24 -29.40
C ARG A 320 23.21 -3.83 -28.07
N LEU A 321 23.59 -2.69 -27.51
CA LEU A 321 23.00 -2.20 -26.25
C LEU A 321 21.59 -1.70 -26.48
N ALA A 322 21.33 -1.04 -27.61
CA ALA A 322 20.00 -0.61 -28.00
C ALA A 322 19.06 -1.81 -28.21
N GLU A 323 19.51 -2.86 -28.90
CA GLU A 323 18.73 -4.10 -29.09
C GLU A 323 18.37 -4.79 -27.77
N TRP A 324 19.30 -4.85 -26.80
CA TRP A 324 19.01 -5.35 -25.46
C TRP A 324 18.04 -4.43 -24.70
N GLY A 325 18.18 -3.13 -24.87
CA GLY A 325 17.26 -2.15 -24.30
C GLY A 325 15.83 -2.37 -24.77
N ASP A 326 15.63 -2.53 -26.11
CA ASP A 326 14.33 -2.78 -26.70
C ASP A 326 13.72 -4.12 -26.25
N LYS A 327 14.52 -5.18 -26.12
CA LYS A 327 14.08 -6.46 -25.57
C LYS A 327 13.63 -6.34 -24.11
N MET A 328 14.39 -5.59 -23.29
CA MET A 328 13.99 -5.35 -21.88
C MET A 328 12.68 -4.57 -21.80
N LEU A 329 12.47 -3.58 -22.65
CA LEU A 329 11.22 -2.86 -22.75
C LEU A 329 10.07 -3.79 -23.19
N ALA A 330 10.25 -4.57 -24.26
CA ALA A 330 9.23 -5.49 -24.75
C ALA A 330 8.81 -6.55 -23.70
N TRP A 331 9.73 -7.04 -22.89
CA TRP A 331 9.46 -8.11 -21.92
C TRP A 331 8.90 -7.60 -20.58
N PHE A 332 9.37 -6.46 -20.09
CA PHE A 332 9.05 -5.95 -18.75
C PHE A 332 8.19 -4.68 -18.75
N GLN A 333 7.83 -4.17 -19.91
CA GLN A 333 6.78 -3.17 -20.01
C GLN A 333 5.43 -3.87 -19.89
N ALA A 334 4.52 -3.31 -19.11
CA ALA A 334 3.22 -3.93 -18.98
C ALA A 334 2.47 -3.88 -20.31
N PRO A 335 1.89 -5.01 -20.72
CA PRO A 335 1.30 -5.17 -22.04
C PRO A 335 0.03 -4.33 -22.16
N THR A 336 -0.16 -3.76 -23.35
CA THR A 336 -1.39 -3.08 -23.75
C THR A 336 -2.31 -4.03 -24.51
N ALA A 337 -3.58 -3.66 -24.74
CA ALA A 337 -4.49 -4.44 -25.58
C ALA A 337 -3.92 -4.66 -26.99
N ALA A 338 -3.22 -3.65 -27.54
CA ALA A 338 -2.55 -3.75 -28.84
C ALA A 338 -1.42 -4.79 -28.85
N SER A 339 -0.63 -4.88 -27.78
CA SER A 339 0.46 -5.86 -27.68
C SER A 339 -0.08 -7.30 -27.60
N PHE A 340 -1.22 -7.54 -26.93
CA PHE A 340 -1.88 -8.84 -26.95
C PHE A 340 -2.47 -9.18 -28.33
N ALA A 341 -3.02 -8.18 -29.04
CA ALA A 341 -3.57 -8.36 -30.37
C ALA A 341 -2.49 -8.65 -31.44
N ALA A 342 -1.28 -8.13 -31.27
CA ALA A 342 -0.14 -8.39 -32.15
C ALA A 342 0.30 -9.87 -32.14
N GLY A 343 -0.11 -10.63 -31.11
CA GLY A 343 0.26 -12.04 -30.95
C GLY A 343 1.72 -12.19 -30.50
N GLY A 344 2.09 -13.41 -30.11
CA GLY A 344 3.41 -13.71 -29.58
C GLY A 344 3.36 -14.08 -28.09
N TRP A 345 4.50 -14.45 -27.54
CA TRP A 345 4.64 -14.84 -26.14
C TRP A 345 5.11 -13.70 -25.23
N GLU A 346 5.65 -12.64 -25.83
CA GLU A 346 6.25 -11.50 -25.12
C GLU A 346 5.29 -10.79 -24.14
N PRO A 347 4.01 -10.50 -24.52
CA PRO A 347 3.07 -9.84 -23.61
C PRO A 347 2.74 -10.62 -22.34
N TYR A 348 2.99 -11.93 -22.32
CA TYR A 348 2.71 -12.78 -21.15
C TYR A 348 3.85 -12.84 -20.16
N ILE A 349 5.07 -12.36 -20.51
CA ILE A 349 6.23 -12.35 -19.62
C ILE A 349 5.96 -11.45 -18.41
N TYR A 350 5.48 -10.24 -18.64
CA TYR A 350 5.21 -9.28 -17.58
C TYR A 350 4.22 -9.80 -16.53
N PRO A 351 3.00 -10.28 -16.88
CA PRO A 351 2.06 -10.83 -15.90
C PRO A 351 2.65 -12.01 -15.13
N PHE A 352 3.40 -12.88 -15.81
CA PHE A 352 4.03 -14.04 -15.17
C PHE A 352 5.14 -13.64 -14.21
N ALA A 353 6.02 -12.73 -14.62
CA ALA A 353 7.07 -12.18 -13.77
C ALA A 353 6.48 -11.47 -12.54
N TYR A 354 5.39 -10.74 -12.74
CA TYR A 354 4.65 -10.07 -11.67
C TYR A 354 4.08 -11.07 -10.66
N PHE A 355 3.42 -12.14 -11.15
CA PHE A 355 2.94 -13.22 -10.29
C PHE A 355 4.06 -13.83 -9.45
N ILE A 356 5.19 -14.19 -10.09
CA ILE A 356 6.35 -14.78 -9.39
C ILE A 356 6.89 -13.82 -8.33
N LEU A 357 7.05 -12.55 -8.65
CA LEU A 357 7.57 -11.56 -7.71
C LEU A 357 6.63 -11.36 -6.52
N VAL A 358 5.32 -11.22 -6.74
CA VAL A 358 4.33 -11.11 -5.67
C VAL A 358 4.38 -12.35 -4.78
N PHE A 359 4.47 -13.54 -5.39
CA PHE A 359 4.58 -14.80 -4.66
C PHE A 359 5.85 -14.86 -3.79
N LEU A 360 7.02 -14.57 -4.37
CA LEU A 360 8.30 -14.58 -3.66
C LEU A 360 8.34 -13.53 -2.54
N PHE A 361 7.92 -12.30 -2.82
CA PHE A 361 7.89 -11.24 -1.82
C PHE A 361 6.88 -11.52 -0.70
N THR A 362 5.77 -12.20 -0.98
CA THR A 362 4.83 -12.60 0.06
C THR A 362 5.45 -13.60 1.03
N PHE A 363 6.18 -14.59 0.54
CA PHE A 363 6.93 -15.53 1.37
C PHE A 363 8.03 -14.83 2.15
N PHE A 364 8.81 -14.02 1.47
CA PHE A 364 9.91 -13.27 2.09
C PHE A 364 9.41 -12.38 3.23
N TYR A 365 8.37 -11.57 2.97
CA TYR A 365 7.84 -10.65 3.95
C TYR A 365 7.15 -11.38 5.12
N THR A 366 6.46 -12.47 4.85
CA THR A 366 5.86 -13.30 5.92
C THR A 366 6.95 -13.86 6.83
N SER A 367 8.11 -14.26 6.31
CA SER A 367 9.23 -14.75 7.11
C SER A 367 9.86 -13.67 8.02
N ILE A 368 9.71 -12.39 7.65
CA ILE A 368 10.16 -11.25 8.45
C ILE A 368 9.15 -10.91 9.55
N THR A 369 7.86 -10.87 9.20
CA THR A 369 6.80 -10.41 10.11
C THR A 369 6.37 -11.47 11.11
N PHE A 370 6.46 -12.75 10.75
CA PHE A 370 6.05 -13.86 11.62
C PHE A 370 7.25 -14.68 12.07
N ASN A 371 7.80 -14.34 13.24
CA ASN A 371 8.89 -15.09 13.87
C ASN A 371 8.34 -16.25 14.70
N SER A 372 8.20 -17.43 14.09
CA SER A 372 7.66 -18.63 14.74
C SER A 372 8.45 -19.04 15.99
N LYS A 373 9.79 -18.83 15.99
CA LYS A 373 10.68 -19.17 17.10
C LYS A 373 10.39 -18.28 18.32
N GLU A 374 10.36 -16.98 18.10
CA GLU A 374 10.12 -16.00 19.18
C GLU A 374 8.72 -16.18 19.80
N ILE A 375 7.71 -16.43 18.96
CA ILE A 375 6.34 -16.71 19.43
C ILE A 375 6.32 -17.99 20.27
N ALA A 376 6.97 -19.06 19.83
CA ALA A 376 7.03 -20.33 20.57
C ALA A 376 7.76 -20.18 21.92
N GLU A 377 8.87 -19.42 21.95
CA GLU A 377 9.61 -19.11 23.18
C GLU A 377 8.77 -18.28 24.16
N ASN A 378 8.08 -17.25 23.67
CA ASN A 378 7.20 -16.41 24.49
C ASN A 378 6.03 -17.21 25.06
N LEU A 379 5.39 -18.07 24.26
CA LEU A 379 4.35 -18.98 24.75
C LEU A 379 4.89 -19.91 25.84
N GLN A 380 6.09 -20.47 25.66
CA GLN A 380 6.71 -21.35 26.65
C GLN A 380 7.02 -20.60 27.94
N LYS A 381 7.56 -19.39 27.87
CA LYS A 381 7.83 -18.54 29.06
C LYS A 381 6.56 -18.20 29.84
N GLN A 382 5.45 -18.00 29.13
CA GLN A 382 4.14 -17.67 29.72
C GLN A 382 3.36 -18.91 30.20
N GLY A 383 3.89 -20.14 29.97
CA GLY A 383 3.20 -21.39 30.30
C GLY A 383 2.02 -21.71 29.38
N GLY A 384 1.99 -21.09 28.18
CA GLY A 384 1.02 -21.38 27.12
C GLY A 384 1.43 -22.59 26.30
N PHE A 385 0.46 -23.40 25.89
CA PHE A 385 0.66 -24.54 24.99
C PHE A 385 -0.50 -24.67 24.01
N ILE A 386 -0.19 -25.22 22.83
CA ILE A 386 -1.17 -25.58 21.82
C ILE A 386 -1.61 -27.02 22.08
N GLU A 387 -2.91 -27.28 22.04
CA GLU A 387 -3.45 -28.60 22.28
C GLU A 387 -2.87 -29.63 21.30
N GLY A 388 -2.36 -30.74 21.85
CA GLY A 388 -1.70 -31.80 21.04
C GLY A 388 -0.27 -31.49 20.60
N VAL A 389 0.34 -30.33 20.98
CA VAL A 389 1.70 -29.95 20.60
C VAL A 389 2.54 -29.67 21.86
N ARG A 390 3.69 -30.32 21.97
CA ARG A 390 4.62 -30.08 23.09
C ARG A 390 5.26 -28.70 23.00
N SER A 391 5.31 -27.99 24.14
CA SER A 391 5.92 -26.64 24.23
C SER A 391 7.40 -26.64 23.80
N GLY A 392 7.82 -25.52 23.21
CA GLY A 392 9.20 -25.32 22.74
C GLY A 392 9.37 -25.62 21.24
N SER A 393 10.39 -26.37 20.84
CA SER A 393 10.76 -26.63 19.46
C SER A 393 9.66 -27.29 18.60
N GLN A 394 8.78 -28.12 19.19
CA GLN A 394 7.64 -28.71 18.48
C GLN A 394 6.58 -27.65 18.15
N THR A 395 6.33 -26.72 19.06
CA THR A 395 5.42 -25.56 18.82
C THR A 395 5.95 -24.67 17.72
N GLU A 396 7.28 -24.39 17.70
CA GLU A 396 7.93 -23.65 16.61
C GLU A 396 7.71 -24.32 15.26
N LYS A 397 8.01 -25.63 15.16
CA LYS A 397 7.82 -26.40 13.93
C LYS A 397 6.35 -26.43 13.47
N TYR A 398 5.42 -26.57 14.40
CA TYR A 398 3.99 -26.55 14.10
C TYR A 398 3.53 -25.20 13.58
N LEU A 399 3.93 -24.10 14.23
CA LEU A 399 3.63 -22.74 13.80
C LEU A 399 4.22 -22.43 12.43
N SER A 400 5.51 -22.73 12.23
CA SER A 400 6.20 -22.54 10.95
C SER A 400 5.52 -23.32 9.81
N LYS A 401 5.17 -24.60 10.02
CA LYS A 401 4.46 -25.40 9.04
C LYS A 401 3.06 -24.86 8.73
N THR A 402 2.37 -24.36 9.73
CA THR A 402 1.02 -23.79 9.56
C THR A 402 1.09 -22.47 8.79
N VAL A 403 2.02 -21.59 9.15
CA VAL A 403 2.23 -20.31 8.46
C VAL A 403 2.64 -20.54 7.01
N ASN A 404 3.61 -21.41 6.75
CA ASN A 404 4.06 -21.69 5.39
C ASN A 404 2.93 -22.21 4.48
N ARG A 405 2.03 -23.06 5.00
CA ARG A 405 0.87 -23.53 4.26
C ARG A 405 -0.17 -22.43 3.99
N LEU A 406 -0.40 -21.57 4.97
CA LEU A 406 -1.29 -20.42 4.79
C LEU A 406 -0.70 -19.42 3.82
N THR A 407 0.61 -19.14 3.93
CA THR A 407 1.32 -18.24 3.02
C THR A 407 1.33 -18.77 1.60
N LEU A 408 1.48 -20.09 1.39
CA LEU A 408 1.41 -20.68 0.05
C LEU A 408 0.08 -20.36 -0.63
N PHE A 409 -1.03 -20.59 0.06
CA PHE A 409 -2.35 -20.27 -0.47
C PHE A 409 -2.56 -18.75 -0.62
N GLY A 410 -2.16 -17.98 0.40
CA GLY A 410 -2.28 -16.52 0.38
C GLY A 410 -1.45 -15.88 -0.73
N ALA A 411 -0.21 -16.33 -0.94
CA ALA A 411 0.68 -15.81 -1.98
C ALA A 411 0.18 -16.14 -3.40
N THR A 412 -0.32 -17.37 -3.62
CA THR A 412 -0.91 -17.74 -4.90
C THR A 412 -2.19 -16.95 -5.18
N ALA A 413 -3.08 -16.80 -4.21
CA ALA A 413 -4.31 -16.02 -4.35
C ALA A 413 -4.00 -14.54 -4.62
N LEU A 414 -3.04 -13.95 -3.87
CA LEU A 414 -2.63 -12.56 -4.04
C LEU A 414 -1.98 -12.33 -5.40
N GLY A 415 -1.10 -13.24 -5.85
CA GLY A 415 -0.46 -13.16 -7.16
C GLY A 415 -1.46 -13.27 -8.32
N LEU A 416 -2.43 -14.18 -8.23
CA LEU A 416 -3.50 -14.29 -9.22
C LEU A 416 -4.38 -13.04 -9.25
N LEU A 417 -4.74 -12.49 -8.09
CA LEU A 417 -5.48 -11.23 -8.02
C LEU A 417 -4.70 -10.06 -8.63
N ALA A 418 -3.40 -9.99 -8.37
CA ALA A 418 -2.55 -8.94 -8.91
C ALA A 418 -2.40 -9.04 -10.44
N MET A 419 -2.41 -10.25 -11.00
CA MET A 419 -2.32 -10.51 -12.44
C MET A 419 -3.67 -10.30 -13.17
N THR A 420 -4.81 -10.49 -12.49
CA THR A 420 -6.14 -10.43 -13.10
C THR A 420 -6.41 -9.13 -13.87
N PRO A 421 -6.09 -7.92 -13.35
CA PRO A 421 -6.35 -6.68 -14.09
C PRO A 421 -5.50 -6.54 -15.35
N ILE A 422 -4.27 -7.05 -15.31
CA ILE A 422 -3.35 -7.00 -16.46
C ILE A 422 -3.88 -7.89 -17.58
N ILE A 423 -4.38 -9.06 -17.23
CA ILE A 423 -5.00 -9.98 -18.21
C ILE A 423 -6.33 -9.40 -18.71
N ALA A 424 -7.11 -8.74 -17.84
CA ALA A 424 -8.37 -8.13 -18.25
C ALA A 424 -8.18 -7.06 -19.31
N GLN A 425 -7.03 -6.35 -19.33
CA GLN A 425 -6.68 -5.37 -20.37
C GLN A 425 -6.54 -6.02 -21.77
N ALA A 426 -6.24 -7.32 -21.85
CA ALA A 426 -6.23 -8.04 -23.13
C ALA A 426 -7.62 -8.14 -23.79
N PHE A 427 -8.68 -8.10 -22.96
CA PHE A 427 -10.06 -8.28 -23.41
C PHE A 427 -10.85 -6.96 -23.48
N ILE A 428 -10.41 -5.95 -22.75
CA ILE A 428 -11.10 -4.65 -22.64
C ILE A 428 -10.25 -3.61 -23.38
N THR A 429 -10.67 -3.26 -24.57
CA THR A 429 -9.99 -2.31 -25.49
C THR A 429 -10.17 -0.84 -25.09
N THR A 430 -10.67 -0.55 -23.91
CA THR A 430 -10.97 0.82 -23.50
C THR A 430 -9.87 1.44 -22.66
N SER A 431 -9.53 2.69 -22.96
CA SER A 431 -8.62 3.59 -22.23
C SER A 431 -9.05 3.87 -20.78
N ILE A 432 -10.12 3.25 -20.31
CA ILE A 432 -10.70 3.39 -18.97
C ILE A 432 -10.25 2.23 -18.06
N ALA A 433 -9.08 1.70 -18.26
CA ALA A 433 -8.52 0.75 -17.31
C ALA A 433 -8.17 1.51 -16.01
N ILE A 434 -9.11 1.53 -15.07
CA ILE A 434 -8.74 1.75 -13.67
C ILE A 434 -7.67 0.69 -13.39
N GLU A 435 -6.45 1.12 -13.13
CA GLU A 435 -5.37 0.20 -12.80
C GLU A 435 -5.84 -0.69 -11.67
N GLY A 436 -6.10 -1.95 -11.96
CA GLY A 436 -6.69 -2.87 -10.99
C GLY A 436 -5.76 -3.12 -9.79
N THR A 437 -4.44 -2.91 -9.98
CA THR A 437 -3.46 -2.86 -8.89
C THR A 437 -3.75 -1.72 -7.91
N SER A 438 -4.21 -0.57 -8.42
CA SER A 438 -4.59 0.59 -7.59
C SER A 438 -5.79 0.27 -6.70
N VAL A 439 -6.80 -0.45 -7.21
CA VAL A 439 -7.96 -0.90 -6.42
C VAL A 439 -7.52 -1.88 -5.32
N LEU A 440 -6.64 -2.82 -5.63
CA LEU A 440 -6.07 -3.75 -4.66
C LEU A 440 -5.38 -3.02 -3.51
N ILE A 441 -4.49 -2.09 -3.85
CA ILE A 441 -3.75 -1.28 -2.88
C ILE A 441 -4.71 -0.45 -2.04
N LEU A 442 -5.66 0.24 -2.68
CA LEU A 442 -6.66 1.09 -2.01
C LEU A 442 -7.45 0.32 -0.96
N VAL A 443 -8.02 -0.83 -1.32
CA VAL A 443 -8.86 -1.64 -0.42
C VAL A 443 -8.04 -2.19 0.74
N ALA A 444 -6.88 -2.74 0.45
CA ALA A 444 -6.10 -3.40 1.48
C ALA A 444 -5.43 -2.39 2.45
N VAL A 445 -4.95 -1.23 1.97
CA VAL A 445 -4.45 -0.15 2.84
C VAL A 445 -5.57 0.44 3.68
N SER A 446 -6.77 0.61 3.10
CA SER A 446 -7.94 1.09 3.85
C SER A 446 -8.27 0.14 5.01
N LEU A 447 -8.26 -1.18 4.79
CA LEU A 447 -8.48 -2.18 5.83
C LEU A 447 -7.37 -2.17 6.89
N GLU A 448 -6.10 -2.05 6.47
CA GLU A 448 -4.96 -1.97 7.38
C GLU A 448 -5.04 -0.72 8.26
N THR A 449 -5.35 0.43 7.68
CA THR A 449 -5.51 1.70 8.39
C THR A 449 -6.67 1.65 9.38
N LEU A 450 -7.82 1.11 8.96
CA LEU A 450 -8.98 0.94 9.86
C LEU A 450 -8.64 0.05 11.06
N ARG A 451 -7.90 -1.04 10.85
CA ARG A 451 -7.44 -1.92 11.94
C ARG A 451 -6.43 -1.23 12.86
N ALA A 452 -5.51 -0.44 12.30
CA ALA A 452 -4.56 0.34 13.10
C ALA A 452 -5.29 1.34 14.00
N VAL A 453 -6.28 2.05 13.44
CA VAL A 453 -7.16 2.97 14.20
C VAL A 453 -7.95 2.21 15.27
N GLU A 454 -8.55 1.06 14.94
CA GLU A 454 -9.31 0.23 15.91
C GLU A 454 -8.42 -0.27 17.06
N SER A 455 -7.22 -0.75 16.74
CA SER A 455 -6.24 -1.21 17.75
C SER A 455 -5.81 -0.08 18.67
N ARG A 456 -5.52 1.09 18.11
CA ARG A 456 -5.15 2.27 18.89
C ARG A 456 -6.32 2.80 19.73
N ALA A 457 -7.53 2.77 19.17
CA ALA A 457 -8.75 3.13 19.88
C ALA A 457 -8.98 2.26 21.14
N LEU A 458 -8.73 0.96 21.03
CA LEU A 458 -8.82 0.03 22.15
C LEU A 458 -7.78 0.35 23.23
N MET A 459 -6.53 0.67 22.85
CA MET A 459 -5.49 1.05 23.81
C MET A 459 -5.88 2.30 24.60
N VAL A 460 -6.32 3.35 23.90
CA VAL A 460 -6.75 4.61 24.55
C VAL A 460 -7.94 4.39 25.49
N THR A 461 -8.85 3.47 25.14
CA THR A 461 -9.99 3.13 26.02
C THR A 461 -9.51 2.40 27.28
N TYR A 462 -8.48 1.56 27.17
CA TYR A 462 -7.89 0.89 28.36
C TYR A 462 -7.17 1.87 29.29
N ASP A 463 -6.42 2.83 28.73
CA ASP A 463 -5.73 3.86 29.52
C ASP A 463 -6.70 4.70 30.35
N GLN A 464 -7.90 4.97 29.83
CA GLN A 464 -8.97 5.66 30.58
C GLN A 464 -9.45 4.88 31.81
N TYR A 465 -9.45 3.54 31.76
CA TYR A 465 -9.80 2.71 32.92
C TYR A 465 -8.64 2.59 33.93
N ALA A 466 -7.42 2.89 33.49
CA ALA A 466 -6.24 2.90 34.36
C ALA A 466 -6.00 4.24 35.06
N ASP A 467 -6.69 5.31 34.66
CA ASP A 467 -6.56 6.64 35.22
C ASP A 467 -7.16 6.67 36.66
N PRO A 468 -6.39 7.07 37.68
CA PRO A 468 -6.89 7.15 39.07
C PRO A 468 -8.12 8.07 39.23
N GLU A 469 -8.25 9.10 38.38
CA GLU A 469 -9.39 10.00 38.41
C GLU A 469 -10.71 9.32 38.03
N PHE A 470 -10.67 8.29 37.18
CA PHE A 470 -11.87 7.53 36.80
C PHE A 470 -12.45 6.77 38.01
N PHE A 471 -11.60 6.20 38.87
CA PHE A 471 -12.04 5.51 40.10
C PHE A 471 -12.55 6.48 41.15
N THR A 472 -11.97 7.68 41.21
CA THR A 472 -12.43 8.72 42.18
C THR A 472 -13.80 9.28 41.78
N ASP A 473 -14.13 9.41 40.48
CA ASP A 473 -15.45 9.85 40.03
C ASP A 473 -16.53 8.76 40.20
N VAL A 474 -16.16 7.49 40.08
CA VAL A 474 -17.10 6.38 40.34
C VAL A 474 -17.47 6.34 41.84
N ASP A 475 -16.50 6.56 42.72
CA ASP A 475 -16.77 6.64 44.18
C ASP A 475 -17.61 7.86 44.54
N LYS A 476 -17.36 9.03 43.94
CA LYS A 476 -18.18 10.23 44.14
C LYS A 476 -19.62 10.05 43.66
N ASN A 477 -19.84 9.28 42.58
CA ASN A 477 -21.18 8.96 42.11
C ASN A 477 -21.85 7.84 42.92
N ALA A 478 -21.07 6.93 43.49
CA ALA A 478 -21.57 5.90 44.38
C ALA A 478 -22.08 6.51 45.73
N GLU A 479 -21.41 7.54 46.24
CA GLU A 479 -21.88 8.28 47.43
C GLU A 479 -23.14 9.11 47.17
N LYS A 480 -23.41 9.55 45.92
CA LYS A 480 -24.62 10.28 45.56
C LYS A 480 -25.83 9.39 45.24
N SER A 481 -25.65 8.07 45.13
CA SER A 481 -26.79 7.18 45.01
C SER A 481 -27.46 7.04 46.37
N PRO A 482 -28.78 7.31 46.54
CA PRO A 482 -29.45 7.18 47.81
C PRO A 482 -29.35 5.72 48.24
N LYS A 483 -28.62 5.47 49.37
CA LYS A 483 -28.61 4.19 50.04
C LYS A 483 -30.06 3.77 50.27
N LYS A 484 -30.63 2.93 49.41
CA LYS A 484 -31.84 2.19 49.74
C LYS A 484 -31.51 1.35 50.96
N ARG A 485 -31.95 1.85 52.12
CA ARG A 485 -32.04 1.09 53.36
C ARG A 485 -32.99 -0.08 53.16
N LEU A 486 -32.47 -1.20 52.75
CA LEU A 486 -33.26 -2.41 52.48
C LEU A 486 -32.86 -3.57 53.38
N PHE A 487 -32.35 -3.29 54.58
CA PHE A 487 -32.16 -4.33 55.63
C PHE A 487 -32.29 -3.71 57.02
N SER A 488 -33.49 -3.22 57.36
CA SER A 488 -33.82 -3.00 58.74
C SER A 488 -35.29 -3.39 58.98
N ARG A 489 -35.53 -4.69 58.99
CA ARG A 489 -36.72 -5.28 59.64
C ARG A 489 -36.68 -6.81 59.44
N LEU A 490 -35.93 -7.48 60.25
CA LEU A 490 -36.23 -8.84 60.67
C LEU A 490 -36.21 -8.86 62.21
N PRO A 491 -37.35 -9.03 62.87
CA PRO A 491 -37.36 -9.23 64.31
C PRO A 491 -37.02 -10.70 64.59
N PHE A 492 -35.85 -10.96 65.16
CA PHE A 492 -35.62 -12.20 65.84
C PHE A 492 -36.43 -12.16 67.14
N LYS A 493 -37.49 -12.92 67.23
CA LYS A 493 -38.13 -13.36 68.43
C LYS A 493 -37.76 -14.80 68.65
N LYS A 494 -37.09 -15.04 69.81
CA LYS A 494 -36.90 -16.26 70.62
C LYS A 494 -36.60 -17.56 69.91
#